data_857d134b13e48b9cec68f59742d861b1
#
_entry.id   857d134b13e48b9cec68f59742d861b1
#
_cell.length_a   1.000
_cell.length_b   1.000
_cell.length_c   1.000
_cell.angle_alpha   90.00
_cell.angle_beta   90.00
_cell.angle_gamma   90.00
#
_symmetry.space_group_name_H-M   'P 1'
#
loop_
_entity.id
_entity.type
_entity.pdbx_description
1 polymer ?
#
loop_
_entity_poly.entity_id
_entity_poly.type
_entity_poly.pdbx_seq_one_letter_code
_entity_poly.pdbx_strand_id
1 'polypeptide(L)' 'MRCFETRNEAIEEVRTALGEWWADFDLEAIVDDLFEVDDRGRYWWEDPTDTDRWAAAVAAADRGGDR' A
#
# COMPACT_ATOMS: atom_id res chain seq x y z
N MET A 1 4.21 6.76 11.92
CA MET A 1 4.98 5.66 11.29
C MET A 1 4.48 4.31 11.77
N ARG A 2 4.25 3.40 10.84
CA ARG A 2 3.83 2.03 11.15
C ARG A 2 4.80 1.04 10.55
N CYS A 3 5.05 -0.05 11.28
CA CYS A 3 5.98 -1.08 10.86
C CYS A 3 5.27 -2.42 10.72
N PHE A 4 5.61 -3.15 9.66
CA PHE A 4 5.08 -4.48 9.41
C PHE A 4 6.26 -5.43 9.22
N GLU A 5 6.19 -6.59 9.83
CA GLU A 5 7.32 -7.52 9.82
C GLU A 5 7.49 -8.25 8.50
N THR A 6 6.42 -8.37 7.71
CA THR A 6 6.47 -9.07 6.44
C THR A 6 5.76 -8.28 5.36
N ARG A 7 6.08 -8.60 4.10
CA ARG A 7 5.39 -8.01 2.96
C ARG A 7 3.90 -8.34 2.98
N ASN A 8 3.54 -9.56 3.38
CA ASN A 8 2.14 -9.95 3.45
C ASN A 8 1.36 -9.08 4.43
N GLU A 9 1.95 -8.75 5.57
CA GLU A 9 1.30 -7.88 6.55
C GLU A 9 1.07 -6.49 5.97
N ALA A 10 2.04 -5.95 5.25
CA ALA A 10 1.90 -4.65 4.60
C ALA A 10 0.79 -4.69 3.54
N ILE A 11 0.76 -5.74 2.74
CA ILE A 11 -0.26 -5.92 1.71
C ILE A 11 -1.65 -6.03 2.34
N GLU A 12 -1.77 -6.77 3.45
CA GLU A 12 -3.05 -6.90 4.13
C GLU A 12 -3.53 -5.58 4.72
N GLU A 13 -2.62 -4.74 5.18
CA GLU A 13 -2.99 -3.42 5.67
C GLU A 13 -3.57 -2.57 4.54
N VAL A 14 -2.95 -2.58 3.37
CA VAL A 14 -3.44 -1.85 2.21
C VAL A 14 -4.80 -2.41 1.77
N ARG A 15 -4.92 -3.72 1.74
CA ARG A 15 -6.17 -4.38 1.37
C ARG A 15 -7.31 -3.96 2.30
N THR A 16 -7.05 -3.94 3.60
CA THR A 16 -8.04 -3.54 4.59
C THR A 16 -8.45 -2.08 4.39
N ALA A 17 -7.48 -1.21 4.08
CA ALA A 17 -7.76 0.21 3.86
C ALA A 17 -8.60 0.44 2.61
N LEU A 18 -8.44 -0.39 1.58
CA LEU A 18 -9.24 -0.29 0.37
C LEU A 18 -10.64 -0.90 0.51
N GLY A 19 -10.81 -1.78 1.50
CA GLY A 19 -12.08 -2.44 1.73
C GLY A 19 -12.48 -3.33 0.56
N GLU A 20 -13.73 -3.25 0.15
CA GLU A 20 -14.25 -4.11 -0.92
C GLU A 20 -13.68 -3.81 -2.31
N TRP A 21 -12.99 -2.68 -2.44
CA TRP A 21 -12.42 -2.27 -3.72
C TRP A 21 -11.01 -2.82 -3.97
N TRP A 22 -10.47 -3.60 -3.02
CA TRP A 22 -9.09 -4.04 -3.09
C TRP A 22 -8.72 -4.78 -4.38
N ALA A 23 -9.66 -5.51 -4.96
CA ALA A 23 -9.39 -6.32 -6.15
C ALA A 23 -9.16 -5.48 -7.40
N ASP A 24 -9.57 -4.21 -7.39
CA ASP A 24 -9.39 -3.32 -8.53
C ASP A 24 -8.01 -2.68 -8.58
N PHE A 25 -7.17 -2.94 -7.56
CA PHE A 25 -5.88 -2.28 -7.43
C PHE A 25 -4.75 -3.28 -7.30
N ASP A 26 -3.57 -2.85 -7.73
CA ASP A 26 -2.35 -3.63 -7.56
C ASP A 26 -1.78 -3.32 -6.17
N LEU A 27 -2.11 -4.17 -5.21
CA LEU A 27 -1.72 -3.96 -3.82
C LEU A 27 -0.20 -3.91 -3.65
N GLU A 28 0.53 -4.74 -4.40
CA GLU A 28 1.98 -4.75 -4.30
C GLU A 28 2.58 -3.44 -4.81
N ALA A 29 2.01 -2.86 -5.84
CA ALA A 29 2.48 -1.57 -6.35
C ALA A 29 2.26 -0.47 -5.31
N ILE A 30 1.14 -0.51 -4.59
CA ILE A 30 0.87 0.47 -3.53
C ILE A 30 1.89 0.31 -2.41
N VAL A 31 2.17 -0.91 -2.00
CA VAL A 31 3.16 -1.17 -0.97
C VAL A 31 4.53 -0.67 -1.40
N ASP A 32 4.93 -0.97 -2.63
CA ASP A 32 6.23 -0.54 -3.14
C ASP A 32 6.34 0.99 -3.21
N ASP A 33 5.24 1.68 -3.44
CA ASP A 33 5.24 3.14 -3.52
C ASP A 33 5.24 3.80 -2.15
N LEU A 34 4.45 3.29 -1.21
CA LEU A 34 4.24 3.94 0.09
C LEU A 34 5.17 3.46 1.19
N PHE A 35 5.65 2.23 1.09
CA PHE A 35 6.40 1.61 2.17
C PHE A 35 7.88 1.56 1.84
N GLU A 36 8.71 1.64 2.87
CA GLU A 36 10.14 1.43 2.73
C GLU A 36 10.52 0.13 3.43
N VAL A 37 11.52 -0.55 2.90
CA VAL A 37 12.00 -1.82 3.46
C VAL A 37 13.35 -1.58 4.11
N ASP A 38 13.50 -2.01 5.37
CA ASP A 38 14.76 -1.87 6.08
C ASP A 38 15.69 -3.08 5.83
N ASP A 39 16.86 -3.06 6.47
CA ASP A 39 17.87 -4.11 6.29
C ASP A 39 17.38 -5.49 6.74
N ARG A 40 16.36 -5.53 7.58
CA ARG A 40 15.82 -6.77 8.12
C ARG A 40 14.60 -7.28 7.34
N GLY A 41 14.23 -6.56 6.28
CA GLY A 41 13.08 -6.92 5.47
C GLY A 41 11.75 -6.47 6.05
N ARG A 42 11.77 -5.58 7.05
CA ARG A 42 10.53 -5.03 7.59
C ARG A 42 10.07 -3.87 6.75
N TYR A 43 8.74 -3.71 6.68
CA TYR A 43 8.10 -2.69 5.88
C TYR A 43 7.64 -1.54 6.76
N TRP A 44 7.96 -0.32 6.36
CA TRP A 44 7.65 0.88 7.14
C TRP A 44 6.78 1.81 6.33
N TRP A 45 5.62 2.14 6.88
CA TRP A 45 4.73 3.16 6.32
C TRP A 45 5.02 4.45 7.05
N GLU A 46 5.75 5.35 6.40
CA GLU A 46 6.32 6.52 7.06
C GLU A 46 5.27 7.46 7.61
N ASP A 47 4.25 7.77 6.81
CA ASP A 47 3.18 8.67 7.26
C ASP A 47 1.82 8.15 6.81
N PRO A 48 1.17 7.30 7.63
CA PRO A 48 -0.14 6.76 7.28
C PRO A 48 -1.24 7.82 7.25
N THR A 49 -0.98 9.02 7.76
CA THR A 49 -1.99 10.08 7.77
C THR A 49 -1.93 10.97 6.53
N ASP A 50 -0.94 10.79 5.68
CA ASP A 50 -0.81 11.56 4.44
C ASP A 50 -1.78 11.04 3.40
N THR A 51 -2.98 11.59 3.40
CA THR A 51 -4.05 11.14 2.50
C THR A 51 -3.77 11.48 1.05
N ASP A 52 -3.03 12.55 0.78
CA ASP A 52 -2.69 12.93 -0.59
C ASP A 52 -1.74 11.92 -1.21
N ARG A 53 -0.76 11.47 -0.45
CA ARG A 53 0.17 10.46 -0.93
C ARG A 53 -0.52 9.11 -1.11
N TRP A 54 -1.40 8.77 -0.19
CA TRP A 54 -2.22 7.56 -0.30
C TRP A 54 -3.05 7.58 -1.59
N ALA A 55 -3.75 8.69 -1.82
CA ALA A 55 -4.61 8.81 -3.00
C ALA A 55 -3.80 8.71 -4.29
N ALA A 56 -2.60 9.30 -4.33
CA ALA A 56 -1.74 9.23 -5.51
C ALA A 56 -1.27 7.80 -5.78
N ALA A 57 -0.88 7.08 -4.73
CA ALA A 57 -0.44 5.68 -4.88
C ALA A 57 -1.58 4.78 -5.34
N VAL A 58 -2.76 4.98 -4.79
CA VAL A 58 -3.94 4.19 -5.18
C VAL A 58 -4.31 4.46 -6.63
N ALA A 59 -4.31 5.73 -7.03
CA ALA A 59 -4.63 6.09 -8.41
C ALA A 59 -3.65 5.48 -9.39
N ALA A 60 -2.36 5.47 -9.05
CA ALA A 60 -1.33 4.88 -9.90
C ALA A 60 -1.45 3.37 -10.01
N ALA A 61 -2.06 2.72 -9.03
CA ALA A 61 -2.18 1.26 -8.97
C ALA A 61 -3.55 0.77 -9.45
N ASP A 62 -4.41 1.65 -9.95
CA ASP A 62 -5.75 1.28 -10.41
C ASP A 62 -5.66 0.37 -11.62
N ARG A 63 -6.12 -0.85 -11.48
CA ARG A 63 -6.10 -1.85 -12.53
C ARG A 63 -7.39 -1.91 -13.33
N GLY A 64 -8.43 -1.28 -12.83
CA GLY A 64 -9.74 -1.31 -13.47
C GLY A 64 -10.01 -0.12 -14.37
N GLY A 65 -9.13 0.88 -14.34
CA GLY A 65 -9.40 2.15 -15.01
C GLY A 65 -9.28 2.13 -16.52
N ASP A 66 -8.73 1.09 -17.07
CA ASP A 66 -8.50 1.00 -18.51
C ASP A 66 -9.51 0.11 -19.24
N ARG A 67 -10.55 -0.25 -18.58
CA ARG A 67 -11.60 -1.08 -19.17
C ARG A 67 -12.33 -0.38 -20.29
#